data_e908d5e4186a8ea85e2dc66c65427113
#
_entry.id   e908d5e4186a8ea85e2dc66c65427113
#
_cell.length_a   1.000
_cell.length_b   1.000
_cell.length_c   1.000
_cell.angle_alpha   90.00
_cell.angle_beta   90.00
_cell.angle_gamma   90.00
#
_symmetry.space_group_name_H-M   'P 1'
#
loop_
_entity.id
_entity.type
_entity.pdbx_description
1 polymer ?
#
loop_
_entity_poly.entity_id
_entity_poly.type
_entity_poly.pdbx_seq_one_letter_code
_entity_poly.pdbx_strand_id
1 'polypeptide(L)'
;YHPMTMYFPLVVHGAMLIEPTETESKASLDLFIATLRDLGASAKAGDTERFTTAPQLAPTKRLDEPRAARQPTLRYRPTEKKQVRAAE
;
A
#
# COMPACT_ATOMS: atom_id res chain seq x y z
N TYR A 1 1.73 6.00 -4.33
CA TYR A 1 0.46 6.37 -3.71
C TYR A 1 0.25 5.62 -2.41
N HIS A 2 -0.37 6.25 -1.46
CA HIS A 2 -0.76 5.65 -0.20
C HIS A 2 -2.27 5.38 -0.21
N PRO A 3 -2.70 4.14 -0.48
CA PRO A 3 -4.11 3.80 -0.40
C PRO A 3 -4.51 3.65 1.06
N MET A 4 -5.50 4.38 1.47
CA MET A 4 -6.16 4.15 2.74
C MET A 4 -7.09 2.94 2.64
N THR A 5 -7.68 2.51 3.73
CA THR A 5 -8.69 1.45 3.69
C THR A 5 -9.84 1.85 2.78
N MET A 6 -10.04 1.13 1.69
CA MET A 6 -10.78 1.60 0.53
C MET A 6 -11.82 0.60 0.05
N TYR A 7 -12.63 0.10 0.93
CA TYR A 7 -13.73 -0.77 0.55
C TYR A 7 -15.05 0.00 0.64
N PHE A 8 -15.34 0.79 -0.40
CA PHE A 8 -16.54 1.62 -0.43
C PHE A 8 -17.03 1.84 -1.89
N PRO A 9 -18.35 1.81 -2.18
CA PRO A 9 -19.43 1.46 -1.25
C PRO A 9 -19.51 -0.04 -0.98
N LEU A 10 -19.95 -0.41 0.22
CA LEU A 10 -19.98 -1.81 0.69
C LEU A 10 -20.92 -2.71 -0.13
N VAL A 11 -21.90 -2.13 -0.79
CA VAL A 11 -22.86 -2.85 -1.66
C VAL A 11 -22.25 -3.34 -2.97
N VAL A 12 -21.09 -2.83 -3.33
CA VAL A 12 -20.36 -3.20 -4.55
C VAL A 12 -19.07 -3.90 -4.15
N HIS A 13 -18.98 -5.17 -4.47
CA HIS A 13 -17.78 -5.95 -4.14
C HIS A 13 -16.54 -5.40 -4.84
N GLY A 14 -15.46 -5.19 -4.07
CA GLY A 14 -14.19 -4.70 -4.59
C GLY A 14 -14.21 -3.24 -5.07
N ALA A 15 -15.18 -2.45 -4.66
CA ALA A 15 -15.28 -1.05 -5.06
C ALA A 15 -14.30 -0.15 -4.30
N MET A 16 -13.89 0.93 -4.94
CA MET A 16 -13.19 2.04 -4.33
C MET A 16 -13.83 3.36 -4.78
N LEU A 17 -13.89 4.32 -3.87
CA LEU A 17 -14.32 5.68 -4.16
C LEU A 17 -13.09 6.57 -4.30
N ILE A 18 -13.02 7.32 -5.39
CA ILE A 18 -11.92 8.23 -5.68
C ILE A 18 -12.48 9.64 -5.82
N GLU A 19 -12.00 10.55 -5.01
CA GLU A 19 -12.40 11.96 -5.03
C GLU A 19 -11.17 12.85 -5.19
N PRO A 20 -10.77 13.21 -6.42
CA PRO A 20 -9.73 14.21 -6.62
C PRO A 20 -10.24 15.58 -6.19
N THR A 21 -9.44 16.26 -5.38
CA THR A 21 -9.77 17.58 -4.87
C THR A 21 -9.03 18.68 -5.63
N GLU A 22 -9.45 19.92 -5.43
CA GLU A 22 -8.83 21.10 -6.06
C GLU A 22 -7.36 21.32 -5.67
N THR A 23 -6.89 20.67 -4.61
CA THR A 23 -5.49 20.72 -4.18
C THR A 23 -4.55 19.90 -5.06
N GLU A 24 -5.10 19.01 -5.88
CA GLU A 24 -4.31 18.18 -6.78
C GLU A 24 -4.00 18.92 -8.09
N SER A 25 -2.74 18.85 -8.51
CA SER A 25 -2.32 19.40 -9.80
C SER A 25 -2.79 18.54 -10.97
N LYS A 26 -2.91 19.15 -12.17
CA LYS A 26 -3.20 18.38 -13.38
C LYS A 26 -2.16 17.29 -13.62
N ALA A 27 -0.87 17.57 -13.38
CA ALA A 27 0.20 16.59 -13.53
C ALA A 27 0.03 15.39 -12.59
N SER A 28 -0.37 15.62 -11.34
CA SER A 28 -0.67 14.54 -10.38
C SER A 28 -1.86 13.70 -10.83
N LEU A 29 -2.92 14.33 -11.34
CA LEU A 29 -4.09 13.61 -11.85
C LEU A 29 -3.76 12.79 -13.08
N ASP A 30 -2.99 13.33 -14.02
CA ASP A 30 -2.57 12.61 -15.22
C ASP A 30 -1.69 11.40 -14.85
N LEU A 31 -0.79 11.54 -13.90
CA LEU A 31 0.03 10.43 -13.39
C LEU A 31 -0.84 9.36 -12.71
N PHE A 32 -1.82 9.76 -11.93
CA PHE A 32 -2.75 8.83 -11.30
C PHE A 32 -3.56 8.03 -12.32
N ILE A 33 -4.07 8.69 -13.35
CA ILE A 33 -4.79 8.03 -14.45
C ILE A 33 -3.90 7.02 -15.17
N ALA A 34 -2.68 7.41 -15.50
CA ALA A 34 -1.71 6.53 -16.16
C ALA A 34 -1.40 5.30 -15.29
N THR A 35 -1.23 5.50 -13.99
CA THR A 35 -0.98 4.41 -13.02
C THR A 35 -2.17 3.44 -12.96
N LEU A 36 -3.39 3.93 -12.87
CA LEU A 36 -4.58 3.07 -12.85
C LEU A 36 -4.77 2.29 -14.15
N ARG A 37 -4.49 2.90 -15.29
CA ARG A 37 -4.52 2.20 -16.58
C ARG A 37 -3.49 1.08 -16.66
N ASP A 38 -2.29 1.34 -16.19
CA ASP A 38 -1.21 0.34 -16.14
C ASP A 38 -1.57 -0.82 -15.20
N LEU A 39 -2.07 -0.53 -14.01
CA LEU A 39 -2.54 -1.55 -13.08
C LEU A 39 -3.71 -2.35 -13.65
N GLY A 40 -4.66 -1.70 -14.31
CA GLY A 40 -5.78 -2.38 -14.97
C GLY A 40 -5.32 -3.32 -16.08
N ALA A 41 -4.33 -2.94 -16.86
CA ALA A 41 -3.73 -3.79 -17.89
C ALA A 41 -3.02 -5.01 -17.26
N SER A 42 -2.26 -4.82 -16.19
CA SER A 42 -1.61 -5.91 -15.45
C SER A 42 -2.64 -6.90 -14.85
N ALA A 43 -3.73 -6.39 -14.29
CA ALA A 43 -4.80 -7.22 -13.75
C ALA A 43 -5.48 -8.07 -14.83
N LYS A 44 -5.76 -7.50 -16.00
CA LYS A 44 -6.31 -8.23 -17.14
C LYS A 44 -5.34 -9.28 -17.69
N ALA A 45 -4.05 -9.03 -17.65
CA ALA A 45 -3.02 -9.97 -18.05
C ALA A 45 -2.78 -11.11 -17.05
N GLY A 46 -3.40 -11.04 -15.85
CA GLY A 46 -3.24 -12.04 -14.81
C GLY A 46 -1.96 -11.93 -13.99
N ASP A 47 -1.31 -10.77 -13.99
CA ASP A 47 -0.12 -10.49 -13.17
C ASP A 47 -0.51 -10.28 -11.71
N THR A 48 -0.81 -11.37 -11.03
CA THR A 48 -1.21 -11.36 -9.61
C THR A 48 -0.05 -11.04 -8.68
N GLU A 49 1.18 -11.39 -9.04
CA GLU A 49 2.36 -11.16 -8.21
C GLU A 49 2.59 -9.67 -7.96
N ARG A 50 2.43 -8.83 -8.98
CA ARG A 50 2.54 -7.39 -8.86
C ARG A 50 1.65 -6.82 -7.74
N PHE A 51 0.45 -7.36 -7.59
CA PHE A 51 -0.52 -6.90 -6.58
C PHE A 51 -0.29 -7.52 -5.21
N THR A 52 0.03 -8.79 -5.15
CA THR A 52 0.20 -9.52 -3.88
C THR A 52 1.50 -9.15 -3.16
N THR A 53 2.53 -8.74 -3.89
CA THR A 53 3.80 -8.30 -3.32
C THR A 53 3.85 -6.82 -2.98
N ALA A 54 2.85 -6.04 -3.38
CA ALA A 54 2.78 -4.61 -3.06
C ALA A 54 2.51 -4.38 -1.56
N PRO A 55 3.01 -3.29 -0.96
CA PRO A 55 3.94 -2.31 -1.52
C PRO A 55 5.36 -2.86 -1.62
N GLN A 56 6.10 -2.47 -2.66
CA GLN A 56 7.44 -2.99 -2.94
C GLN A 56 8.55 -2.08 -2.43
N LEU A 57 8.38 -0.77 -2.61
CA LEU A 57 9.41 0.24 -2.30
C LEU A 57 9.17 0.96 -0.97
N ALA A 58 8.01 0.80 -0.37
CA ALA A 58 7.73 1.40 0.92
C ALA A 58 8.54 0.72 2.04
N PRO A 59 8.99 1.48 3.06
CA PRO A 59 9.76 0.92 4.16
C PRO A 59 8.97 -0.08 5.01
N THR A 60 7.66 0.09 5.08
CA THR A 60 6.74 -0.83 5.76
C THR A 60 5.83 -1.48 4.72
N LYS A 61 5.75 -2.80 4.77
CA LYS A 61 4.85 -3.58 3.93
C LYS A 61 3.44 -3.63 4.53
N ARG A 62 2.63 -4.60 4.16
CA ARG A 62 1.28 -4.76 4.70
C ARG A 62 1.32 -4.89 6.22
N LEU A 63 0.43 -4.18 6.88
CA LEU A 63 0.31 -4.23 8.33
C LEU A 63 -0.42 -5.49 8.77
N ASP A 64 0.06 -6.08 9.86
CA ASP A 64 -0.62 -7.19 10.52
C ASP A 64 -1.63 -6.64 11.51
N GLU A 65 -2.80 -6.26 11.02
CA GLU A 65 -3.87 -5.66 11.81
C GLU A 65 -4.42 -6.61 12.90
N PRO A 66 -4.66 -7.91 12.62
CA PRO A 66 -5.12 -8.83 13.66
C PRO A 66 -4.14 -8.96 14.82
N ARG A 67 -2.84 -9.02 14.54
CA ARG A 67 -1.81 -9.05 15.57
C ARG A 67 -1.75 -7.76 16.36
N ALA A 68 -1.84 -6.62 15.68
CA ALA A 68 -1.83 -5.32 16.34
C ALA A 68 -3.02 -5.15 17.30
N ALA A 69 -4.18 -5.68 16.96
CA ALA A 69 -5.36 -5.66 17.81
C ALA A 69 -5.26 -6.63 19.00
N ARG A 70 -4.73 -7.83 18.77
CA ARG A 70 -4.66 -8.88 19.81
C ARG A 70 -3.45 -8.75 20.73
N GLN A 71 -2.35 -8.22 20.24
CA GLN A 71 -1.08 -8.08 20.95
C GLN A 71 -0.51 -6.67 20.77
N PRO A 72 -1.21 -5.63 21.26
CA PRO A 72 -0.78 -4.26 21.05
C PRO A 72 0.54 -3.99 21.74
N THR A 73 1.45 -3.30 21.03
CA THR A 73 2.69 -2.79 21.59
C THR A 73 2.50 -1.31 21.88
N LEU A 74 2.31 -0.95 23.14
CA LEU A 74 1.97 0.41 23.54
C LEU A 74 3.18 1.32 23.77
N ARG A 75 4.39 0.77 23.68
CA ARG A 75 5.63 1.53 23.86
C ARG A 75 6.61 1.22 22.74
N TYR A 76 7.26 2.23 22.23
CA TYR A 76 8.40 2.04 21.37
C TYR A 76 9.56 1.43 22.18
N ARG A 77 10.08 0.30 21.69
CA ARG A 77 11.31 -0.32 22.18
C ARG A 77 12.32 -0.29 21.04
N PRO A 78 13.45 0.41 21.18
CA PRO A 78 14.49 0.35 20.18
C PRO A 78 14.89 -1.12 19.96
N THR A 79 14.84 -1.56 18.71
CA THR A 79 15.48 -2.84 18.35
C THR A 79 16.98 -2.65 18.48
N GLU A 80 17.62 -3.44 19.29
CA GLU A 80 19.09 -3.53 19.28
C GLU A 80 19.51 -3.83 17.84
N LYS A 81 20.25 -2.90 17.23
CA LYS A 81 20.88 -3.16 15.94
C LYS A 81 21.78 -4.37 16.17
N LYS A 82 21.44 -5.54 15.62
CA LYS A 82 22.41 -6.61 15.48
C LYS A 82 23.59 -6.01 14.75
N GLN A 83 24.69 -5.80 15.46
CA GLN A 83 25.95 -5.45 14.84
C GLN A 83 26.25 -6.58 13.87
N VAL A 84 26.11 -6.29 12.59
CA VAL A 84 26.69 -7.16 11.56
C VAL A 84 28.19 -7.05 11.81
N ARG A 85 28.76 -8.03 12.51
CA ARG A 85 30.21 -8.21 12.54
C ARG A 85 30.60 -8.39 11.09
N ALA A 86 31.34 -7.41 10.57
CA ALA A 86 32.07 -7.59 9.33
C ALA A 86 32.94 -8.84 9.54
N ALA A 87 32.72 -9.86 8.78
CA ALA A 87 33.63 -10.98 8.67
C ALA A 87 34.86 -10.45 7.95
N GLU A 88 35.99 -10.39 8.67
CA GLU A 88 37.29 -10.26 8.07
C GLU A 88 37.63 -11.53 7.26
#